data_88d3a484f568343d525f9e7ddcfbc4c0
#
_entry.id   88d3a484f568343d525f9e7ddcfbc4c0
#
_cell.length_a   1.000
_cell.length_b   1.000
_cell.length_c   1.000
_cell.angle_alpha   90.00
_cell.angle_beta   90.00
_cell.angle_gamma   90.00
#
_symmetry.space_group_name_H-M   'P 1'
#
loop_
_entity.id
_entity.type
_entity.pdbx_description
1 polymer ?
#
loop_
_entity_poly.entity_id
_entity_poly.type
_entity_poly.pdbx_seq_one_letter_code
_entity_poly.pdbx_strand_id
1 'polypeptide(L)'
;YNVERAKKLLADAGWKDTDGDGFVDKDGKPLAIDFVYYSGRAELPLYAEATQADAKKIGIKVNMKNVDYNVLDPMRQRGEFDLCISNILTANSGDPEVYLNWYWKTNVNGSQPQNSTGYSNPEYDALSDRLAVEFDPAKRRDLMISMQQILLNDATGLFFGYPKTNMVSNTSIQDANIKPADYYWLTKDIKPARK
;
A
#
# COMPACT_ATOMS: atom_id res chain seq x y z
N TYR A 1 -16.55 -0.99 2.49
CA TYR A 1 -16.77 -2.27 1.81
C TYR A 1 -18.23 -2.37 1.32
N ASN A 2 -18.45 -2.51 0.01
CA ASN A 2 -19.80 -2.58 -0.57
C ASN A 2 -19.78 -3.44 -1.85
N VAL A 3 -20.18 -4.69 -1.71
CA VAL A 3 -20.18 -5.70 -2.79
C VAL A 3 -21.14 -5.30 -3.93
N GLU A 4 -22.33 -4.84 -3.59
CA GLU A 4 -23.34 -4.49 -4.61
C GLU A 4 -22.92 -3.27 -5.44
N ARG A 5 -22.29 -2.29 -4.81
CA ARG A 5 -21.71 -1.15 -5.52
C ARG A 5 -20.56 -1.60 -6.45
N ALA A 6 -19.70 -2.51 -5.99
CA ALA A 6 -18.60 -3.03 -6.80
C ALA A 6 -19.11 -3.79 -8.03
N LYS A 7 -20.12 -4.67 -7.86
CA LYS A 7 -20.78 -5.37 -8.98
C LYS A 7 -21.41 -4.37 -9.97
N LYS A 8 -22.07 -3.33 -9.45
CA LYS A 8 -22.65 -2.30 -10.31
C LYS A 8 -21.59 -1.58 -11.13
N LEU A 9 -20.47 -1.18 -10.51
CA LEU A 9 -19.36 -0.51 -11.21
C LEU A 9 -18.76 -1.40 -12.30
N LEU A 10 -18.58 -2.70 -12.04
CA LEU A 10 -18.12 -3.66 -13.05
C LEU A 10 -19.12 -3.75 -14.22
N ALA A 11 -20.40 -3.86 -13.92
CA ALA A 11 -21.46 -3.93 -14.94
C ALA A 11 -21.52 -2.63 -15.78
N ASP A 12 -21.43 -1.46 -15.13
CA ASP A 12 -21.41 -0.16 -15.80
C ASP A 12 -20.17 0.00 -16.71
N ALA A 13 -19.05 -0.65 -16.34
CA ALA A 13 -17.83 -0.72 -17.15
C ALA A 13 -17.87 -1.81 -18.26
N GLY A 14 -18.97 -2.56 -18.36
CA GLY A 14 -19.18 -3.57 -19.38
C GLY A 14 -18.68 -4.97 -19.02
N TRP A 15 -18.27 -5.20 -17.76
CA TRP A 15 -17.88 -6.52 -17.27
C TRP A 15 -19.10 -7.31 -16.80
N LYS A 16 -19.34 -8.51 -17.35
CA LYS A 16 -20.47 -9.38 -17.01
C LYS A 16 -20.04 -10.83 -17.13
N ASP A 17 -20.57 -11.69 -16.29
CA ASP A 17 -20.43 -13.14 -16.43
C ASP A 17 -21.35 -13.59 -17.58
N THR A 18 -20.76 -13.89 -18.75
CA THR A 18 -21.51 -14.22 -19.98
C THR A 18 -21.57 -15.72 -20.26
N ASP A 19 -20.69 -16.51 -19.65
CA ASP A 19 -20.65 -17.98 -19.81
C ASP A 19 -21.11 -18.77 -18.58
N GLY A 20 -21.34 -18.09 -17.46
CA GLY A 20 -21.88 -18.67 -16.23
C GLY A 20 -20.84 -19.38 -15.37
N ASP A 21 -19.55 -19.09 -15.55
CA ASP A 21 -18.46 -19.69 -14.77
C ASP A 21 -18.23 -19.00 -13.40
N GLY A 22 -18.95 -17.90 -13.14
CA GLY A 22 -18.91 -17.13 -11.91
C GLY A 22 -17.85 -16.01 -11.91
N PHE A 23 -17.18 -15.80 -13.03
CA PHE A 23 -16.28 -14.66 -13.23
C PHE A 23 -16.83 -13.73 -14.31
N VAL A 24 -16.56 -12.43 -14.14
CA VAL A 24 -16.99 -11.44 -15.14
C VAL A 24 -16.00 -11.41 -16.29
N ASP A 25 -16.53 -11.31 -17.50
CA ASP A 25 -15.76 -11.23 -18.72
C ASP A 25 -16.18 -10.01 -19.56
N LYS A 26 -15.32 -9.62 -20.49
CA LYS A 26 -15.56 -8.58 -21.48
C LYS A 26 -14.82 -8.95 -22.76
N ASP A 27 -15.54 -8.90 -23.89
CA ASP A 27 -15.03 -9.30 -25.20
C ASP A 27 -14.45 -10.73 -25.19
N GLY A 28 -15.11 -11.65 -24.46
CA GLY A 28 -14.72 -13.05 -24.33
C GLY A 28 -13.45 -13.30 -23.50
N LYS A 29 -13.03 -12.33 -22.69
CA LYS A 29 -11.87 -12.46 -21.80
C LYS A 29 -12.28 -12.23 -20.34
N PRO A 30 -11.98 -13.17 -19.43
CA PRO A 30 -12.26 -13.01 -18.02
C PRO A 30 -11.43 -11.87 -17.41
N LEU A 31 -12.01 -11.16 -16.44
CA LEU A 31 -11.26 -10.22 -15.62
C LEU A 31 -10.37 -11.01 -14.65
N ALA A 32 -9.14 -11.22 -15.06
CA ALA A 32 -8.12 -11.91 -14.27
C ALA A 32 -7.01 -10.94 -13.87
N ILE A 33 -6.65 -10.94 -12.59
CA ILE A 33 -5.67 -10.02 -11.98
C ILE A 33 -4.55 -10.85 -11.37
N ASP A 34 -3.32 -10.53 -11.70
CA ASP A 34 -2.11 -11.08 -11.07
C ASP A 34 -1.78 -10.30 -9.81
N PHE A 35 -1.91 -10.94 -8.65
CA PHE A 35 -1.62 -10.33 -7.37
C PHE A 35 -0.30 -10.86 -6.81
N VAL A 36 0.71 -9.99 -6.84
CA VAL A 36 2.07 -10.32 -6.37
C VAL A 36 2.22 -9.98 -4.89
N TYR A 37 2.77 -10.90 -4.12
CA TYR A 37 3.09 -10.73 -2.71
C TYR A 37 4.34 -11.54 -2.32
N TYR A 38 4.88 -11.29 -1.12
CA TYR A 38 5.96 -12.08 -0.55
C TYR A 38 5.60 -12.57 0.85
N SER A 39 6.11 -13.72 1.25
CA SER A 39 5.75 -14.38 2.51
C SER A 39 6.66 -14.04 3.69
N GLY A 40 7.64 -13.17 3.51
CA GLY A 40 8.57 -12.75 4.58
C GLY A 40 7.92 -11.92 5.70
N ARG A 41 6.69 -11.48 5.51
CA ARG A 41 5.83 -10.85 6.50
C ARG A 41 4.55 -11.65 6.63
N ALA A 42 4.25 -12.15 7.82
CA ALA A 42 3.17 -13.11 8.05
C ALA A 42 1.76 -12.60 7.68
N GLU A 43 1.54 -11.30 7.76
CA GLU A 43 0.27 -10.66 7.42
C GLU A 43 -0.01 -10.57 5.92
N LEU A 44 1.03 -10.48 5.07
CA LEU A 44 0.84 -10.24 3.64
C LEU A 44 0.13 -11.37 2.90
N PRO A 45 0.46 -12.66 3.14
CA PRO A 45 -0.31 -13.77 2.56
C PRO A 45 -1.79 -13.74 2.97
N LEU A 46 -2.08 -13.41 4.23
CA LEU A 46 -3.47 -13.35 4.74
C LEU A 46 -4.27 -12.23 4.06
N TYR A 47 -3.67 -11.08 3.83
CA TYR A 47 -4.31 -10.00 3.07
C TYR A 47 -4.52 -10.39 1.60
N ALA A 48 -3.57 -11.09 0.99
CA ALA A 48 -3.70 -11.58 -0.39
C ALA A 48 -4.85 -12.58 -0.51
N GLU A 49 -4.94 -13.55 0.40
CA GLU A 49 -6.03 -14.53 0.46
C GLU A 49 -7.39 -13.87 0.68
N ALA A 50 -7.49 -12.91 1.62
CA ALA A 50 -8.71 -12.17 1.85
C ALA A 50 -9.14 -11.35 0.62
N THR A 51 -8.19 -10.72 -0.07
CA THR A 51 -8.46 -10.00 -1.31
C THR A 51 -8.96 -10.93 -2.41
N GLN A 52 -8.34 -12.10 -2.59
CA GLN A 52 -8.80 -13.10 -3.56
C GLN A 52 -10.23 -13.56 -3.25
N ALA A 53 -10.52 -13.84 -1.97
CA ALA A 53 -11.85 -14.27 -1.52
C ALA A 53 -12.92 -13.18 -1.75
N ASP A 54 -12.58 -11.92 -1.49
CA ASP A 54 -13.50 -10.81 -1.69
C ASP A 54 -13.68 -10.47 -3.19
N ALA A 55 -12.63 -10.51 -3.98
CA ALA A 55 -12.67 -10.32 -5.43
C ALA A 55 -13.56 -11.38 -6.11
N LYS A 56 -13.50 -12.63 -5.66
CA LYS A 56 -14.36 -13.71 -6.15
C LYS A 56 -15.86 -13.42 -5.94
N LYS A 57 -16.25 -12.74 -4.85
CA LYS A 57 -17.66 -12.38 -4.59
C LYS A 57 -18.24 -11.43 -5.63
N ILE A 58 -17.40 -10.73 -6.34
CA ILE A 58 -17.77 -9.78 -7.39
C ILE A 58 -17.36 -10.26 -8.79
N GLY A 59 -16.95 -11.53 -8.91
CA GLY A 59 -16.63 -12.15 -10.18
C GLY A 59 -15.23 -11.82 -10.74
N ILE A 60 -14.30 -11.33 -9.92
CA ILE A 60 -12.92 -11.10 -10.36
C ILE A 60 -12.05 -12.31 -10.01
N LYS A 61 -11.32 -12.82 -11.00
CA LYS A 61 -10.34 -13.88 -10.81
C LYS A 61 -9.01 -13.29 -10.35
N VAL A 62 -8.51 -13.69 -9.18
CA VAL A 62 -7.20 -13.24 -8.69
C VAL A 62 -6.22 -14.42 -8.71
N ASN A 63 -5.15 -14.27 -9.47
CA ASN A 63 -4.04 -15.22 -9.52
C ASN A 63 -2.98 -14.77 -8.50
N MET A 64 -2.84 -15.51 -7.41
CA MET A 64 -1.88 -15.19 -6.35
C MET A 64 -0.47 -15.62 -6.75
N LYS A 65 0.49 -14.69 -6.71
CA LYS A 65 1.91 -14.92 -7.04
C LYS A 65 2.79 -14.60 -5.83
N ASN A 66 3.22 -15.65 -5.11
CA ASN A 66 4.22 -15.49 -4.06
C ASN A 66 5.61 -15.44 -4.67
N VAL A 67 6.35 -14.38 -4.39
CA VAL A 67 7.74 -14.18 -4.90
C VAL A 67 8.71 -13.99 -3.75
N ASP A 68 10.00 -14.18 -4.01
CA ASP A 68 11.04 -13.76 -3.07
C ASP A 68 11.10 -12.24 -2.96
N TYR A 69 11.37 -11.74 -1.74
CA TYR A 69 11.43 -10.29 -1.49
C TYR A 69 12.41 -9.56 -2.44
N ASN A 70 13.55 -10.19 -2.75
CA ASN A 70 14.58 -9.60 -3.63
C ASN A 70 14.13 -9.52 -5.09
N VAL A 71 13.09 -10.27 -5.48
CA VAL A 71 12.51 -10.25 -6.83
C VAL A 71 11.40 -9.20 -6.92
N LEU A 72 10.75 -8.86 -5.80
CA LEU A 72 9.58 -7.98 -5.77
C LEU A 72 9.88 -6.57 -6.32
N ASP A 73 10.93 -5.92 -5.84
CA ASP A 73 11.26 -4.56 -6.29
C ASP A 73 11.63 -4.48 -7.76
N PRO A 74 12.47 -5.36 -8.32
CA PRO A 74 12.68 -5.43 -9.77
C PRO A 74 11.39 -5.66 -10.58
N MET A 75 10.49 -6.52 -10.13
CA MET A 75 9.19 -6.73 -10.79
C MET A 75 8.33 -5.47 -10.77
N ARG A 76 8.26 -4.80 -9.61
CA ARG A 76 7.52 -3.54 -9.48
C ARG A 76 8.06 -2.46 -10.42
N GLN A 77 9.38 -2.31 -10.51
CA GLN A 77 10.00 -1.32 -11.41
C GLN A 77 9.74 -1.60 -12.89
N ARG A 78 9.54 -2.87 -13.26
CA ARG A 78 9.19 -3.26 -14.64
C ARG A 78 7.68 -3.27 -14.90
N GLY A 79 6.84 -3.01 -13.88
CA GLY A 79 5.38 -3.07 -14.01
C GLY A 79 4.83 -4.48 -14.24
N GLU A 80 5.49 -5.51 -13.77
CA GLU A 80 5.12 -6.93 -13.97
C GLU A 80 4.11 -7.40 -12.91
N PHE A 81 3.05 -6.64 -12.71
CA PHE A 81 1.96 -6.94 -11.77
C PHE A 81 0.70 -6.14 -12.13
N ASP A 82 -0.46 -6.67 -11.76
CA ASP A 82 -1.70 -5.89 -11.74
C ASP A 82 -1.97 -5.34 -10.34
N LEU A 83 -1.77 -6.17 -9.32
CA LEU A 83 -1.75 -5.77 -7.91
C LEU A 83 -0.45 -6.25 -7.25
N CYS A 84 0.11 -5.43 -6.38
CA CYS A 84 1.25 -5.79 -5.56
C CYS A 84 1.03 -5.30 -4.13
N ILE A 85 1.16 -6.21 -3.15
CA ILE A 85 1.08 -5.85 -1.74
C ILE A 85 2.46 -5.63 -1.14
N SER A 86 2.60 -4.58 -0.36
CA SER A 86 3.83 -4.26 0.35
C SER A 86 3.54 -3.69 1.73
N ASN A 87 4.50 -3.85 2.65
CA ASN A 87 4.53 -3.15 3.92
C ASN A 87 5.48 -1.95 3.77
N ILE A 88 4.96 -0.74 3.98
CA ILE A 88 5.71 0.49 3.77
C ILE A 88 5.71 1.31 5.05
N LEU A 89 6.88 1.77 5.47
CA LEU A 89 7.01 2.70 6.57
C LEU A 89 6.69 4.12 6.07
N THR A 90 5.57 4.68 6.53
CA THR A 90 5.03 5.95 6.03
C THR A 90 5.66 7.19 6.65
N ALA A 91 6.46 7.04 7.70
CA ALA A 91 7.08 8.15 8.44
C ALA A 91 8.55 7.87 8.76
N ASN A 92 9.35 7.48 7.76
CA ASN A 92 10.77 7.14 7.91
C ASN A 92 11.59 8.22 8.62
N SER A 93 11.35 9.48 8.26
CA SER A 93 12.03 10.65 8.83
C SER A 93 11.24 11.34 9.93
N GLY A 94 10.09 10.76 10.33
CA GLY A 94 9.10 11.41 11.18
C GLY A 94 8.15 12.34 10.40
N ASP A 95 8.32 12.47 9.08
CA ASP A 95 7.48 13.28 8.21
C ASP A 95 6.85 12.41 7.10
N PRO A 96 5.51 12.35 7.01
CA PRO A 96 4.81 11.59 5.97
C PRO A 96 5.04 12.08 4.54
N GLU A 97 5.57 13.29 4.35
CA GLU A 97 5.86 13.85 3.02
C GLU A 97 6.71 12.91 2.18
N VAL A 98 7.73 12.28 2.76
CA VAL A 98 8.61 11.34 2.05
C VAL A 98 7.81 10.21 1.42
N TYR A 99 6.89 9.60 2.17
CA TYR A 99 6.01 8.56 1.65
C TYR A 99 5.11 9.08 0.53
N LEU A 100 4.45 10.22 0.75
CA LEU A 100 3.53 10.80 -0.21
C LEU A 100 4.24 11.14 -1.53
N ASN A 101 5.43 11.70 -1.47
CA ASN A 101 6.17 12.06 -2.66
C ASN A 101 6.77 10.84 -3.39
N TRP A 102 7.42 9.93 -2.67
CA TRP A 102 8.14 8.82 -3.29
C TRP A 102 7.23 7.81 -4.00
N TYR A 103 6.06 7.56 -3.45
CA TYR A 103 5.19 6.50 -3.97
C TYR A 103 4.08 7.02 -4.89
N TRP A 104 3.73 8.31 -4.81
CA TRP A 104 2.52 8.80 -5.45
C TRP A 104 2.71 10.01 -6.35
N LYS A 105 3.77 10.81 -6.18
CA LYS A 105 4.07 11.89 -7.12
C LYS A 105 4.42 11.32 -8.49
N THR A 106 4.00 12.00 -9.56
CA THR A 106 4.27 11.57 -10.93
C THR A 106 5.77 11.31 -11.15
N ASN A 107 6.08 10.12 -11.68
CA ASN A 107 7.45 9.74 -11.99
C ASN A 107 7.87 10.27 -13.35
N VAL A 108 8.51 11.44 -13.37
CA VAL A 108 9.06 12.03 -14.60
C VAL A 108 10.51 11.60 -14.76
N ASN A 109 10.80 10.84 -15.82
CA ASN A 109 12.17 10.40 -16.17
C ASN A 109 12.94 9.71 -15.01
N GLY A 110 12.24 8.93 -14.21
CA GLY A 110 12.86 8.21 -13.09
C GLY A 110 13.06 9.04 -11.82
N SER A 111 12.51 10.26 -11.75
CA SER A 111 12.60 11.12 -10.55
C SER A 111 11.93 10.54 -9.31
N GLN A 112 10.93 9.66 -9.49
CA GLN A 112 10.18 8.99 -8.43
C GLN A 112 10.19 7.45 -8.64
N PRO A 113 11.32 6.77 -8.46
CA PRO A 113 11.47 5.35 -8.80
C PRO A 113 10.57 4.43 -7.95
N GLN A 114 10.08 4.90 -6.80
CA GLN A 114 9.15 4.15 -5.97
C GLN A 114 7.70 4.20 -6.47
N ASN A 115 7.34 5.19 -7.29
CA ASN A 115 6.06 5.19 -7.99
C ASN A 115 6.10 4.19 -9.16
N SER A 116 5.93 2.93 -8.84
CA SER A 116 5.92 1.82 -9.81
C SER A 116 4.52 1.52 -10.36
N THR A 117 3.50 2.23 -9.90
CA THR A 117 2.11 2.05 -10.34
C THR A 117 1.80 2.81 -11.63
N GLY A 118 2.67 3.75 -12.03
CA GLY A 118 2.39 4.68 -13.12
C GLY A 118 1.35 5.74 -12.79
N TYR A 119 0.99 5.89 -11.50
CA TYR A 119 0.06 6.92 -11.07
C TYR A 119 0.58 8.32 -11.45
N SER A 120 -0.32 9.14 -11.99
CA SER A 120 -0.03 10.52 -12.38
C SER A 120 -1.29 11.36 -12.22
N ASN A 121 -1.21 12.41 -11.42
CA ASN A 121 -2.30 13.35 -11.21
C ASN A 121 -1.72 14.76 -11.00
N PRO A 122 -1.97 15.72 -11.93
CA PRO A 122 -1.43 17.06 -11.84
C PRO A 122 -1.87 17.86 -10.60
N GLU A 123 -3.06 17.61 -10.08
CA GLU A 123 -3.53 18.25 -8.84
C GLU A 123 -2.75 17.72 -7.64
N TYR A 124 -2.50 16.41 -7.59
CA TYR A 124 -1.65 15.80 -6.58
C TYR A 124 -0.23 16.37 -6.62
N ASP A 125 0.35 16.45 -7.80
CA ASP A 125 1.71 16.99 -8.00
C ASP A 125 1.83 18.43 -7.53
N ALA A 126 0.84 19.27 -7.84
CA ALA A 126 0.80 20.66 -7.39
C ALA A 126 0.71 20.80 -5.86
N LEU A 127 -0.06 19.91 -5.19
CA LEU A 127 -0.08 19.86 -3.71
C LEU A 127 1.25 19.39 -3.14
N SER A 128 1.90 18.41 -3.77
CA SER A 128 3.23 17.92 -3.40
C SER A 128 4.28 19.04 -3.49
N ASP A 129 4.28 19.84 -4.56
CA ASP A 129 5.20 20.97 -4.72
C ASP A 129 4.98 22.05 -3.66
N ARG A 130 3.72 22.34 -3.32
CA ARG A 130 3.38 23.26 -2.22
C ARG A 130 3.82 22.72 -0.87
N LEU A 131 3.65 21.43 -0.61
CA LEU A 131 4.06 20.79 0.64
C LEU A 131 5.56 20.89 0.86
N ALA A 132 6.36 20.75 -0.19
CA ALA A 132 7.83 20.81 -0.14
C ALA A 132 8.39 22.15 0.35
N VAL A 133 7.63 23.23 0.24
CA VAL A 133 8.05 24.60 0.64
C VAL A 133 7.20 25.18 1.79
N GLU A 134 6.24 24.42 2.31
CA GLU A 134 5.42 24.86 3.44
C GLU A 134 6.06 24.41 4.76
N PHE A 135 6.22 25.34 5.71
CA PHE A 135 6.83 25.09 7.01
C PHE A 135 5.83 25.19 8.18
N ASP A 136 4.66 25.76 7.97
CA ASP A 136 3.62 25.82 8.99
C ASP A 136 3.02 24.42 9.21
N PRO A 137 3.09 23.85 10.45
CA PRO A 137 2.64 22.47 10.67
C PRO A 137 1.14 22.27 10.40
N ALA A 138 0.29 23.27 10.61
CA ALA A 138 -1.14 23.14 10.36
C ALA A 138 -1.43 23.11 8.85
N LYS A 139 -0.80 23.98 8.10
CA LYS A 139 -0.94 24.02 6.63
C LYS A 139 -0.35 22.76 5.98
N ARG A 140 0.79 22.27 6.47
CA ARG A 140 1.38 21.00 6.02
C ARG A 140 0.39 19.85 6.21
N ARG A 141 -0.21 19.74 7.41
CA ARG A 141 -1.23 18.72 7.70
C ARG A 141 -2.39 18.81 6.72
N ASP A 142 -2.91 20.00 6.44
CA ASP A 142 -4.06 20.19 5.57
C ASP A 142 -3.73 19.83 4.11
N LEU A 143 -2.52 20.13 3.65
CA LEU A 143 -2.01 19.69 2.33
C LEU A 143 -1.93 18.15 2.26
N MET A 144 -1.34 17.50 3.27
CA MET A 144 -1.24 16.04 3.31
C MET A 144 -2.62 15.36 3.37
N ILE A 145 -3.59 15.91 4.07
CA ILE A 145 -4.97 15.41 4.09
C ILE A 145 -5.58 15.51 2.69
N SER A 146 -5.42 16.64 2.00
CA SER A 146 -5.92 16.84 0.64
C SER A 146 -5.29 15.85 -0.34
N MET A 147 -3.98 15.62 -0.25
CA MET A 147 -3.27 14.63 -1.07
C MET A 147 -3.81 13.21 -0.82
N GLN A 148 -4.00 12.82 0.44
CA GLN A 148 -4.57 11.50 0.77
C GLN A 148 -6.00 11.36 0.24
N GLN A 149 -6.82 12.42 0.27
CA GLN A 149 -8.17 12.39 -0.26
C GLN A 149 -8.19 12.15 -1.78
N ILE A 150 -7.26 12.75 -2.53
CA ILE A 150 -7.09 12.49 -3.96
C ILE A 150 -6.76 11.00 -4.19
N LEU A 151 -5.79 10.44 -3.48
CA LEU A 151 -5.43 9.03 -3.62
C LEU A 151 -6.58 8.07 -3.34
N LEU A 152 -7.39 8.37 -2.34
CA LEU A 152 -8.59 7.58 -2.01
C LEU A 152 -9.68 7.70 -3.10
N ASN A 153 -9.89 8.90 -3.64
CA ASN A 153 -10.88 9.14 -4.69
C ASN A 153 -10.47 8.46 -6.01
N ASP A 154 -9.17 8.51 -6.33
CA ASP A 154 -8.61 7.88 -7.53
C ASP A 154 -8.46 6.35 -7.38
N ALA A 155 -8.75 5.80 -6.20
CA ALA A 155 -8.64 4.37 -5.88
C ALA A 155 -7.26 3.78 -6.23
N THR A 156 -6.19 4.53 -5.94
CA THR A 156 -4.81 4.18 -6.30
C THR A 156 -4.28 2.97 -5.55
N GLY A 157 -4.89 2.61 -4.43
CA GLY A 157 -4.45 1.49 -3.60
C GLY A 157 -5.48 1.03 -2.59
N LEU A 158 -5.28 -0.19 -2.09
CA LEU A 158 -6.02 -0.79 -0.99
C LEU A 158 -5.18 -0.67 0.28
N PHE A 159 -5.64 0.11 1.24
CA PHE A 159 -4.96 0.29 2.54
C PHE A 159 -5.55 -0.71 3.55
N PHE A 160 -4.85 -1.81 3.80
CA PHE A 160 -5.36 -2.89 4.66
C PHE A 160 -5.31 -2.55 6.16
N GLY A 161 -4.27 -1.87 6.62
CA GLY A 161 -4.14 -1.51 8.01
C GLY A 161 -2.72 -1.13 8.43
N TYR A 162 -2.59 -0.85 9.71
CA TYR A 162 -1.32 -0.54 10.36
C TYR A 162 -0.98 -1.67 11.34
N PRO A 163 0.04 -2.48 11.07
CA PRO A 163 0.46 -3.55 11.97
C PRO A 163 0.85 -3.00 13.34
N LYS A 164 0.44 -3.69 14.40
CA LYS A 164 0.91 -3.40 15.75
C LYS A 164 2.28 -4.05 15.95
N THR A 165 3.23 -3.26 16.43
CA THR A 165 4.55 -3.74 16.81
C THR A 165 4.59 -4.01 18.31
N ASN A 166 5.13 -5.16 18.70
CA ASN A 166 5.34 -5.53 20.08
C ASN A 166 6.84 -5.65 20.35
N MET A 167 7.29 -5.11 21.46
CA MET A 167 8.63 -5.32 21.98
C MET A 167 8.56 -6.24 23.19
N VAL A 168 9.30 -7.34 23.16
CA VAL A 168 9.41 -8.29 24.26
C VAL A 168 10.83 -8.26 24.76
N SER A 169 11.01 -8.08 26.07
CA SER A 169 12.32 -8.11 26.70
C SER A 169 12.31 -9.04 27.94
N ASN A 170 13.48 -9.54 28.30
CA ASN A 170 13.67 -10.25 29.55
C ASN A 170 13.53 -9.26 30.72
N THR A 171 13.10 -9.74 31.88
CA THR A 171 12.98 -8.94 33.12
C THR A 171 14.30 -8.36 33.61
N SER A 172 15.42 -8.88 33.14
CA SER A 172 16.76 -8.31 33.38
C SER A 172 17.07 -7.05 32.57
N ILE A 173 16.15 -6.59 31.71
CA ILE A 173 16.30 -5.40 30.85
C ILE A 173 15.25 -4.38 31.23
N GLN A 174 15.67 -3.14 31.43
CA GLN A 174 14.81 -1.98 31.68
C GLN A 174 14.86 -0.97 30.53
N ASP A 175 13.83 -0.13 30.45
CA ASP A 175 13.71 0.98 29.50
C ASP A 175 13.73 0.56 28.01
N ALA A 176 13.34 -0.70 27.72
CA ALA A 176 13.09 -1.21 26.38
C ALA A 176 11.73 -0.72 25.91
N ASN A 177 11.66 0.50 25.37
CA ASN A 177 10.43 1.15 24.93
C ASN A 177 10.28 1.12 23.41
N ILE A 178 9.07 0.80 22.95
CA ILE A 178 8.72 0.88 21.52
C ILE A 178 8.81 2.34 21.07
N LYS A 179 9.43 2.56 19.93
CA LYS A 179 9.47 3.85 19.25
C LYS A 179 8.51 3.84 18.04
N PRO A 180 8.03 5.01 17.59
CA PRO A 180 7.13 5.10 16.43
C PRO A 180 7.69 4.50 15.13
N ALA A 181 9.02 4.49 14.98
CA ALA A 181 9.69 3.89 13.84
C ALA A 181 10.42 2.61 14.27
N ASP A 182 10.20 1.51 13.56
CA ASP A 182 10.70 0.17 13.89
C ASP A 182 12.21 -0.02 13.68
N TYR A 183 12.93 1.00 13.21
CA TYR A 183 14.40 1.00 13.14
C TYR A 183 15.13 1.43 14.42
N TYR A 184 14.42 1.99 15.40
CA TYR A 184 15.02 2.61 16.60
C TYR A 184 14.68 1.86 17.88
N TRP A 185 14.70 0.54 17.84
CA TRP A 185 14.35 -0.27 19.02
C TRP A 185 15.46 -0.33 20.05
N LEU A 186 16.72 -0.33 19.60
CA LEU A 186 17.88 -0.29 20.49
C LEU A 186 18.30 1.17 20.70
N THR A 187 18.10 1.66 21.92
CA THR A 187 18.48 3.02 22.31
C THR A 187 19.49 3.01 23.45
N LYS A 188 20.18 4.12 23.64
CA LYS A 188 21.11 4.32 24.79
C LYS A 188 20.44 4.20 26.17
N ASP A 189 19.11 4.26 26.22
CA ASP A 189 18.34 4.24 27.45
C ASP A 189 18.11 2.81 27.98
N ILE A 190 18.28 1.80 27.10
CA ILE A 190 18.18 0.39 27.50
C ILE A 190 19.35 0.04 28.43
N LYS A 191 19.03 -0.48 29.59
CA LYS A 191 19.99 -0.84 30.61
C LYS A 191 19.63 -2.13 31.36
N PRO A 192 20.58 -2.79 32.02
CA PRO A 192 20.29 -3.89 32.93
C PRO A 192 19.33 -3.48 34.05
N ALA A 193 18.40 -4.35 34.41
CA ALA A 193 17.60 -4.16 35.64
C ALA A 193 18.52 -4.16 36.84
N ARG A 194 18.33 -3.21 37.74
CA ARG A 194 19.03 -3.27 39.02
C ARG A 194 18.52 -4.47 39.80
N LYS A 195 19.48 -5.24 40.33
CA LYS A 195 19.17 -6.35 41.26
C LYS A 195 18.59 -5.82 42.55
#